data_354d34bd9a62297c23355ab5ce310125
#
_entry.id   354d34bd9a62297c23355ab5ce310125
#
_cell.length_a   1.000
_cell.length_b   1.000
_cell.length_c   1.000
_cell.angle_alpha   90.00
_cell.angle_beta   90.00
_cell.angle_gamma   90.00
#
_symmetry.space_group_name_H-M   'P 1'
#
loop_
_entity.id
_entity.type
_entity.pdbx_description
1 polymer ?
#
loop_
_entity_poly.entity_id
_entity_poly.type
_entity_poly.pdbx_seq_one_letter_code
_entity_poly.pdbx_strand_id
1 'polypeptide(L)'
;DLADQTVQAITEQPRPEAVTSEFINAGVYAFSPEVFAAIRELETHGEQALTAALTPFIQQERLHAVRYDGLWVVVSVPWDLLTVTDSLLAYHGPPDGQARSARVDESAVVADDAVLGDNVVVHPQAAVLRGVALGENVRVGPGVILEDAILLPDVTLKRGAVVTDCVVGANATIGANTTIEGGATDIVLDDTVYHDVSFGGLIGDNVSVGGNATIAPGTIIGTNATIGSGAYVSGRIDSDSHVQRG
;
A
#
# COMPACT_ATOMS: atom_id res chain seq x y z
N ASP A 1 -21.84 17.98 -7.26
CA ASP A 1 -22.09 19.19 -8.06
C ASP A 1 -21.91 20.41 -7.19
N LEU A 2 -21.30 21.46 -7.73
CA LEU A 2 -21.02 22.73 -7.06
C LEU A 2 -21.64 23.89 -7.82
N ALA A 3 -22.22 24.86 -7.08
CA ALA A 3 -22.50 26.21 -7.58
C ALA A 3 -21.63 27.17 -6.80
N ASP A 4 -20.63 27.74 -7.44
CA ASP A 4 -19.50 28.43 -6.80
C ASP A 4 -18.79 27.52 -5.79
N GLN A 5 -18.95 27.77 -4.49
CA GLN A 5 -18.41 26.94 -3.41
C GLN A 5 -19.51 26.18 -2.66
N THR A 6 -20.77 26.33 -3.06
CA THR A 6 -21.89 25.66 -2.39
C THR A 6 -22.15 24.32 -3.03
N VAL A 7 -22.22 23.25 -2.20
CA VAL A 7 -22.52 21.91 -2.69
C VAL A 7 -24.02 21.82 -3.02
N GLN A 8 -24.31 21.42 -4.26
CA GLN A 8 -25.68 21.25 -4.74
C GLN A 8 -26.15 19.80 -4.67
N ALA A 9 -25.23 18.85 -4.87
CA ALA A 9 -25.51 17.42 -4.76
C ALA A 9 -24.22 16.63 -4.48
N ILE A 10 -24.36 15.53 -3.75
CA ILE A 10 -23.34 14.49 -3.63
C ILE A 10 -23.99 13.19 -4.10
N THR A 11 -23.39 12.52 -5.06
CA THR A 11 -23.86 11.22 -5.56
C THR A 11 -22.77 10.18 -5.33
N GLU A 12 -23.11 9.11 -4.65
CA GLU A 12 -22.21 7.98 -4.44
C GLU A 12 -22.28 7.01 -5.59
N GLN A 13 -21.13 6.51 -6.05
CA GLN A 13 -21.02 5.53 -7.13
C GLN A 13 -21.94 5.81 -8.32
N PRO A 14 -21.90 7.03 -8.92
CA PRO A 14 -22.78 7.35 -10.01
C PRO A 14 -22.51 6.44 -11.20
N ARG A 15 -23.57 6.09 -11.94
CA ARG A 15 -23.37 5.46 -13.25
C ARG A 15 -22.67 6.44 -14.20
N PRO A 16 -21.86 5.97 -15.17
CA PRO A 16 -21.10 6.85 -16.06
C PRO A 16 -21.96 7.95 -16.72
N GLU A 17 -23.20 7.63 -17.11
CA GLU A 17 -24.15 8.56 -17.70
C GLU A 17 -24.73 9.59 -16.71
N ALA A 18 -24.60 9.36 -15.41
CA ALA A 18 -25.08 10.24 -14.36
C ALA A 18 -23.98 11.14 -13.76
N VAL A 19 -22.76 11.06 -14.28
CA VAL A 19 -21.66 11.93 -13.86
C VAL A 19 -21.88 13.31 -14.46
N THR A 20 -22.14 14.30 -13.60
CA THR A 20 -22.42 15.69 -13.95
C THR A 20 -21.33 16.66 -13.55
N SER A 21 -20.31 16.19 -12.84
CA SER A 21 -19.24 17.02 -12.28
C SER A 21 -17.88 16.31 -12.37
N GLU A 22 -16.82 17.08 -12.59
CA GLU A 22 -15.43 16.60 -12.52
C GLU A 22 -14.89 16.58 -11.09
N PHE A 23 -15.65 17.09 -10.12
CA PHE A 23 -15.24 17.10 -8.72
C PHE A 23 -15.59 15.80 -8.03
N ILE A 24 -14.64 15.29 -7.26
CA ILE A 24 -14.83 14.13 -6.39
C ILE A 24 -14.74 14.55 -4.93
N ASN A 25 -15.41 13.79 -4.08
CA ASN A 25 -15.37 14.00 -2.64
C ASN A 25 -14.04 13.44 -2.08
N ALA A 26 -13.21 14.32 -1.54
CA ALA A 26 -11.91 13.95 -0.99
C ALA A 26 -11.99 13.31 0.41
N GLY A 27 -13.18 13.19 1.01
CA GLY A 27 -13.37 12.54 2.31
C GLY A 27 -12.89 13.34 3.52
N VAL A 28 -12.54 14.61 3.35
CA VAL A 28 -12.09 15.49 4.45
C VAL A 28 -13.19 16.52 4.74
N TYR A 29 -13.64 16.55 6.01
CA TYR A 29 -14.75 17.39 6.42
C TYR A 29 -14.47 18.16 7.70
N ALA A 30 -15.03 19.36 7.79
CA ALA A 30 -15.10 20.13 9.02
C ALA A 30 -16.57 20.53 9.27
N PHE A 31 -17.13 20.09 10.39
CA PHE A 31 -18.52 20.30 10.71
C PHE A 31 -18.72 21.01 12.05
N SER A 32 -19.83 21.73 12.17
CA SER A 32 -20.37 22.13 13.47
C SER A 32 -20.98 20.89 14.17
N PRO A 33 -21.16 20.92 15.53
CA PRO A 33 -21.77 19.83 16.27
C PRO A 33 -23.18 19.41 15.81
N GLU A 34 -23.88 20.25 15.06
CA GLU A 34 -25.22 19.97 14.53
C GLU A 34 -25.24 18.72 13.61
N VAL A 35 -24.12 18.40 12.95
CA VAL A 35 -24.02 17.22 12.09
C VAL A 35 -24.30 15.92 12.88
N PHE A 36 -23.90 15.85 14.15
CA PHE A 36 -24.14 14.67 14.97
C PHE A 36 -25.61 14.44 15.30
N ALA A 37 -26.42 15.51 15.37
CA ALA A 37 -27.87 15.38 15.48
C ALA A 37 -28.46 14.81 14.20
N ALA A 38 -28.08 15.36 13.04
CA ALA A 38 -28.53 14.86 11.74
C ALA A 38 -28.18 13.38 11.50
N ILE A 39 -26.96 12.96 11.90
CA ILE A 39 -26.55 11.54 11.79
C ILE A 39 -27.44 10.64 12.67
N ARG A 40 -27.80 11.07 13.90
CA ARG A 40 -28.64 10.27 14.80
C ARG A 40 -30.10 10.18 14.35
N GLU A 41 -30.58 11.16 13.61
CA GLU A 41 -31.95 11.21 13.08
C GLU A 41 -32.12 10.37 11.80
N LEU A 42 -31.01 9.89 11.21
CA LEU A 42 -31.09 8.98 10.07
C LEU A 42 -31.70 7.64 10.50
N GLU A 43 -32.88 7.35 10.01
CA GLU A 43 -33.51 6.02 10.11
C GLU A 43 -32.87 5.07 9.09
N THR A 44 -31.64 4.57 9.37
CA THR A 44 -30.97 3.64 8.49
C THR A 44 -30.85 2.25 9.12
N HIS A 45 -31.25 1.23 8.37
CA HIS A 45 -31.00 -0.16 8.73
C HIS A 45 -29.64 -0.56 8.09
N GLY A 46 -28.54 -0.39 8.83
CA GLY A 46 -27.20 -0.71 8.35
C GLY A 46 -26.19 0.43 8.55
N GLU A 47 -25.11 0.42 7.77
CA GLU A 47 -24.11 1.49 7.79
C GLU A 47 -24.75 2.83 7.43
N GLN A 48 -24.52 3.82 8.28
CA GLN A 48 -25.03 5.18 8.05
C GLN A 48 -24.06 5.91 7.12
N ALA A 49 -24.42 6.06 5.85
CA ALA A 49 -23.65 6.85 4.94
C ALA A 49 -23.63 8.34 5.39
N LEU A 50 -22.44 8.88 5.64
CA LEU A 50 -22.28 10.29 6.01
C LEU A 50 -22.93 11.23 4.98
N THR A 51 -22.86 10.90 3.72
CA THR A 51 -23.47 11.66 2.62
C THR A 51 -24.99 11.81 2.76
N ALA A 52 -25.69 10.81 3.29
CA ALA A 52 -27.11 10.91 3.59
C ALA A 52 -27.41 11.95 4.69
N ALA A 53 -26.55 12.02 5.72
CA ALA A 53 -26.67 13.01 6.81
C ALA A 53 -26.40 14.44 6.32
N LEU A 54 -25.70 14.62 5.20
CA LEU A 54 -25.40 15.92 4.63
C LEU A 54 -26.55 16.49 3.79
N THR A 55 -27.50 15.68 3.36
CA THR A 55 -28.63 16.09 2.51
C THR A 55 -29.42 17.30 3.06
N PRO A 56 -29.78 17.38 4.36
CA PRO A 56 -30.45 18.55 4.90
C PRO A 56 -29.63 19.84 4.81
N PHE A 57 -28.31 19.73 4.98
CA PHE A 57 -27.39 20.88 4.89
C PHE A 57 -27.23 21.36 3.44
N ILE A 58 -27.24 20.42 2.47
CA ILE A 58 -27.24 20.75 1.04
C ILE A 58 -28.52 21.49 0.68
N GLN A 59 -29.69 20.99 1.09
CA GLN A 59 -30.98 21.64 0.80
C GLN A 59 -31.11 23.05 1.40
N GLN A 60 -30.38 23.32 2.48
CA GLN A 60 -30.33 24.62 3.12
C GLN A 60 -29.17 25.51 2.62
N GLU A 61 -28.43 25.07 1.61
CA GLU A 61 -27.25 25.74 1.07
C GLU A 61 -26.17 26.03 2.12
N ARG A 62 -26.06 25.19 3.14
CA ARG A 62 -25.13 25.32 4.29
C ARG A 62 -23.88 24.46 4.16
N LEU A 63 -23.78 23.64 3.13
CA LEU A 63 -22.61 22.83 2.86
C LEU A 63 -21.73 23.48 1.78
N HIS A 64 -20.52 23.84 2.18
CA HIS A 64 -19.55 24.46 1.27
C HIS A 64 -18.40 23.52 0.98
N ALA A 65 -17.90 23.55 -0.24
CA ALA A 65 -16.71 22.80 -0.65
C ALA A 65 -15.49 23.72 -0.74
N VAL A 66 -14.36 23.20 -0.31
CA VAL A 66 -13.06 23.80 -0.56
C VAL A 66 -12.38 22.97 -1.64
N ARG A 67 -12.05 23.60 -2.76
CA ARG A 67 -11.29 22.96 -3.83
C ARG A 67 -9.87 22.72 -3.38
N TYR A 68 -9.41 21.49 -3.59
CA TYR A 68 -8.04 21.07 -3.35
C TYR A 68 -7.41 20.65 -4.69
N ASP A 69 -6.31 21.28 -5.06
CA ASP A 69 -5.59 21.04 -6.32
C ASP A 69 -4.23 20.33 -6.09
N GLY A 70 -3.98 19.82 -4.88
CA GLY A 70 -2.77 19.08 -4.54
C GLY A 70 -2.88 17.59 -4.85
N LEU A 71 -1.85 16.83 -4.45
CA LEU A 71 -1.86 15.37 -4.57
C LEU A 71 -2.94 14.78 -3.64
N TRP A 72 -3.85 14.03 -4.22
CA TRP A 72 -4.86 13.28 -3.52
C TRP A 72 -4.94 11.88 -4.14
N VAL A 73 -4.72 10.86 -3.33
CA VAL A 73 -4.73 9.45 -3.76
C VAL A 73 -5.48 8.62 -2.74
N VAL A 74 -6.14 7.58 -3.21
CA VAL A 74 -6.87 6.62 -2.37
C VAL A 74 -6.11 5.31 -2.33
N VAL A 75 -5.98 4.74 -1.14
CA VAL A 75 -5.48 3.40 -0.93
C VAL A 75 -6.66 2.50 -0.60
N SER A 76 -7.08 1.69 -1.54
CA SER A 76 -8.21 0.76 -1.39
C SER A 76 -7.77 -0.70 -1.35
N VAL A 77 -6.65 -1.00 -1.99
CA VAL A 77 -6.11 -2.35 -2.12
C VAL A 77 -4.59 -2.34 -1.87
N PRO A 78 -3.98 -3.47 -1.50
CA PRO A 78 -2.57 -3.49 -1.09
C PRO A 78 -1.59 -2.94 -2.14
N TRP A 79 -1.81 -3.17 -3.40
CA TRP A 79 -0.94 -2.69 -4.50
C TRP A 79 -1.04 -1.19 -4.76
N ASP A 80 -2.10 -0.53 -4.28
CA ASP A 80 -2.18 0.94 -4.34
C ASP A 80 -1.03 1.59 -3.57
N LEU A 81 -0.50 0.93 -2.53
CA LEU A 81 0.64 1.43 -1.77
C LEU A 81 1.88 1.65 -2.66
N LEU A 82 2.14 0.77 -3.63
CA LEU A 82 3.25 0.93 -4.58
C LEU A 82 3.01 2.17 -5.45
N THR A 83 1.83 2.27 -6.06
CA THR A 83 1.44 3.41 -6.91
C THR A 83 1.46 4.74 -6.12
N VAL A 84 0.99 4.72 -4.87
CA VAL A 84 1.00 5.91 -3.99
C VAL A 84 2.43 6.33 -3.65
N THR A 85 3.31 5.37 -3.37
CA THR A 85 4.72 5.65 -3.11
C THR A 85 5.37 6.34 -4.31
N ASP A 86 5.19 5.82 -5.51
CA ASP A 86 5.68 6.44 -6.73
C ASP A 86 5.12 7.86 -6.92
N SER A 87 3.82 8.04 -6.70
CA SER A 87 3.17 9.35 -6.81
C SER A 87 3.72 10.35 -5.80
N LEU A 88 3.97 9.93 -4.55
CA LEU A 88 4.54 10.76 -3.50
C LEU A 88 5.99 11.16 -3.83
N LEU A 89 6.80 10.21 -4.30
CA LEU A 89 8.19 10.45 -4.70
C LEU A 89 8.25 11.39 -5.92
N ALA A 90 7.36 11.22 -6.88
CA ALA A 90 7.28 12.11 -8.04
C ALA A 90 6.83 13.53 -7.68
N TYR A 91 5.93 13.69 -6.70
CA TYR A 91 5.37 14.98 -6.30
C TYR A 91 6.27 15.77 -5.35
N HIS A 92 6.86 15.11 -4.35
CA HIS A 92 7.70 15.75 -3.33
C HIS A 92 9.21 15.59 -3.59
N GLY A 93 9.58 14.68 -4.48
CA GLY A 93 10.95 14.15 -4.54
C GLY A 93 11.23 13.17 -3.37
N PRO A 94 12.37 12.49 -3.40
CA PRO A 94 12.82 11.74 -2.23
C PRO A 94 12.98 12.70 -1.04
N PRO A 95 12.66 12.26 0.18
CA PRO A 95 12.87 13.07 1.38
C PRO A 95 14.33 13.51 1.43
N ASP A 96 14.58 14.75 1.92
CA ASP A 96 15.92 15.35 1.99
C ASP A 96 16.92 14.42 2.72
N GLY A 97 17.61 13.61 1.92
CA GLY A 97 18.64 12.67 2.35
C GLY A 97 18.10 11.32 2.86
N GLN A 98 18.88 10.28 2.58
CA GLN A 98 18.77 9.01 3.28
C GLN A 98 18.91 9.29 4.79
N ALA A 99 18.17 8.56 5.63
CA ALA A 99 18.30 8.73 7.08
C ALA A 99 19.80 8.70 7.48
N ARG A 100 20.25 9.69 8.25
CA ARG A 100 21.66 9.83 8.62
C ARG A 100 22.24 8.60 9.34
N SER A 101 21.37 7.76 9.86
CA SER A 101 21.70 6.49 10.53
C SER A 101 21.79 5.30 9.58
N ALA A 102 21.37 5.42 8.32
CA ALA A 102 21.47 4.35 7.34
C ALA A 102 22.94 4.05 7.00
N ARG A 103 23.25 2.77 6.87
CA ARG A 103 24.59 2.28 6.51
C ARG A 103 24.51 1.51 5.21
N VAL A 104 25.07 2.08 4.16
CA VAL A 104 25.12 1.47 2.83
C VAL A 104 26.56 1.09 2.53
N ASP A 105 26.79 -0.17 2.17
CA ASP A 105 28.10 -0.65 1.72
C ASP A 105 28.49 0.03 0.41
N GLU A 106 29.74 0.36 0.23
CA GLU A 106 30.27 1.05 -0.96
C GLU A 106 30.09 0.27 -2.26
N SER A 107 29.93 -1.05 -2.18
CA SER A 107 29.66 -1.92 -3.33
C SER A 107 28.20 -2.14 -3.63
N ALA A 108 27.29 -1.59 -2.80
CA ALA A 108 25.85 -1.65 -3.03
C ALA A 108 25.41 -0.55 -3.99
N VAL A 109 24.36 -0.82 -4.75
CA VAL A 109 23.71 0.14 -5.63
C VAL A 109 22.39 0.57 -4.95
N VAL A 110 22.18 1.87 -4.81
CA VAL A 110 20.93 2.44 -4.30
C VAL A 110 20.48 3.52 -5.29
N ALA A 111 19.26 3.40 -5.78
CA ALA A 111 18.66 4.36 -6.69
C ALA A 111 18.41 5.70 -5.99
N ASP A 112 18.43 6.79 -6.76
CA ASP A 112 18.27 8.15 -6.22
C ASP A 112 16.87 8.40 -5.63
N ASP A 113 15.86 7.68 -6.11
CA ASP A 113 14.47 7.74 -5.66
C ASP A 113 14.16 6.76 -4.50
N ALA A 114 15.10 5.88 -4.14
CA ALA A 114 14.92 4.97 -3.02
C ALA A 114 14.90 5.71 -1.67
N VAL A 115 13.97 5.33 -0.81
CA VAL A 115 13.83 5.88 0.54
C VAL A 115 14.37 4.89 1.58
N LEU A 116 15.34 5.33 2.37
CA LEU A 116 15.90 4.54 3.45
C LEU A 116 15.55 5.16 4.81
N GLY A 117 14.82 4.43 5.64
CA GLY A 117 14.52 4.80 7.04
C GLY A 117 15.72 4.70 7.97
N ASP A 118 15.49 5.03 9.24
CA ASP A 118 16.53 5.01 10.26
C ASP A 118 17.10 3.62 10.50
N ASN A 119 18.42 3.55 10.74
CA ASN A 119 19.18 2.34 11.03
C ASN A 119 19.10 1.25 9.93
N VAL A 120 18.69 1.59 8.72
CA VAL A 120 18.75 0.65 7.57
C VAL A 120 20.19 0.23 7.34
N VAL A 121 20.39 -1.05 7.06
CA VAL A 121 21.69 -1.61 6.69
C VAL A 121 21.62 -2.29 5.33
N VAL A 122 22.35 -1.77 4.35
CA VAL A 122 22.48 -2.36 3.01
C VAL A 122 23.87 -2.97 2.89
N HIS A 123 23.89 -4.30 2.72
CA HIS A 123 25.11 -5.09 2.67
C HIS A 123 25.76 -5.10 1.27
N PRO A 124 27.02 -5.62 1.15
CA PRO A 124 27.75 -5.66 -0.14
C PRO A 124 26.95 -6.23 -1.30
N GLN A 125 27.12 -5.61 -2.47
CA GLN A 125 26.56 -6.07 -3.74
C GLN A 125 25.02 -6.14 -3.77
N ALA A 126 24.33 -5.58 -2.78
CA ALA A 126 22.87 -5.42 -2.85
C ALA A 126 22.50 -4.32 -3.83
N ALA A 127 21.36 -4.48 -4.51
CA ALA A 127 20.78 -3.51 -5.42
C ALA A 127 19.39 -3.10 -4.89
N VAL A 128 19.28 -1.87 -4.42
CA VAL A 128 18.03 -1.21 -4.05
C VAL A 128 17.68 -0.28 -5.21
N LEU A 129 16.78 -0.74 -6.07
CA LEU A 129 16.44 -0.08 -7.32
C LEU A 129 15.29 0.93 -7.12
N ARG A 130 14.74 1.41 -8.23
CA ARG A 130 13.64 2.39 -8.23
C ARG A 130 12.41 1.93 -7.42
N GLY A 131 11.61 2.87 -6.95
CA GLY A 131 10.32 2.59 -6.30
C GLY A 131 10.45 1.86 -4.95
N VAL A 132 11.65 1.85 -4.32
CA VAL A 132 11.86 1.15 -3.06
C VAL A 132 11.76 2.09 -1.86
N ALA A 133 10.94 1.70 -0.88
CA ALA A 133 10.86 2.34 0.43
C ALA A 133 11.16 1.34 1.55
N LEU A 134 12.20 1.63 2.35
CA LEU A 134 12.63 0.81 3.47
C LEU A 134 12.32 1.51 4.79
N GLY A 135 11.54 0.87 5.64
CA GLY A 135 11.24 1.31 7.00
C GLY A 135 12.46 1.24 7.92
N GLU A 136 12.27 1.62 9.17
CA GLU A 136 13.32 1.62 10.18
C GLU A 136 13.88 0.21 10.41
N ASN A 137 15.20 0.13 10.72
CA ASN A 137 15.92 -1.09 11.08
C ASN A 137 15.93 -2.19 10.01
N VAL A 138 15.50 -1.92 8.78
CA VAL A 138 15.52 -2.93 7.70
C VAL A 138 16.94 -3.36 7.40
N ARG A 139 17.13 -4.66 7.19
CA ARG A 139 18.42 -5.29 6.85
C ARG A 139 18.36 -5.93 5.48
N VAL A 140 19.08 -5.36 4.53
CA VAL A 140 19.20 -5.86 3.16
C VAL A 140 20.50 -6.65 3.06
N GLY A 141 20.40 -7.97 2.96
CA GLY A 141 21.54 -8.89 2.92
C GLY A 141 22.37 -8.80 1.63
N PRO A 142 23.56 -9.43 1.61
CA PRO A 142 24.44 -9.37 0.44
C PRO A 142 23.79 -9.91 -0.82
N GLY A 143 23.94 -9.19 -1.95
CA GLY A 143 23.43 -9.59 -3.26
C GLY A 143 21.90 -9.65 -3.36
N VAL A 144 21.18 -9.02 -2.45
CA VAL A 144 19.71 -8.85 -2.53
C VAL A 144 19.38 -7.86 -3.64
N ILE A 145 18.29 -8.10 -4.36
CA ILE A 145 17.76 -7.19 -5.38
C ILE A 145 16.34 -6.79 -4.95
N LEU A 146 16.10 -5.48 -4.90
CA LEU A 146 14.80 -4.87 -4.60
C LEU A 146 14.40 -3.93 -5.73
N GLU A 147 13.17 -4.01 -6.19
CA GLU A 147 12.57 -3.09 -7.16
C GLU A 147 11.08 -2.95 -6.86
N ASP A 148 10.56 -1.72 -6.92
CA ASP A 148 9.14 -1.41 -6.67
C ASP A 148 8.61 -2.12 -5.41
N ALA A 149 9.29 -1.91 -4.27
CA ALA A 149 9.03 -2.65 -3.04
C ALA A 149 8.97 -1.77 -1.80
N ILE A 150 7.99 -2.03 -0.95
CA ILE A 150 7.82 -1.37 0.35
C ILE A 150 8.09 -2.39 1.45
N LEU A 151 9.08 -2.13 2.28
CA LEU A 151 9.42 -2.96 3.42
C LEU A 151 9.15 -2.19 4.71
N LEU A 152 8.24 -2.70 5.53
CA LEU A 152 7.92 -2.11 6.83
C LEU A 152 9.06 -2.31 7.84
N PRO A 153 9.01 -1.69 9.03
CA PRO A 153 10.12 -1.75 9.98
C PRO A 153 10.55 -3.18 10.37
N ASP A 154 11.83 -3.32 10.72
CA ASP A 154 12.45 -4.54 11.23
C ASP A 154 12.48 -5.73 10.26
N VAL A 155 12.19 -5.52 8.96
CA VAL A 155 12.30 -6.57 7.94
C VAL A 155 13.75 -6.98 7.73
N THR A 156 13.96 -8.28 7.58
CA THR A 156 15.28 -8.84 7.25
C THR A 156 15.21 -9.64 5.95
N LEU A 157 15.96 -9.20 4.96
CA LEU A 157 16.20 -9.96 3.71
C LEU A 157 17.55 -10.65 3.80
N LYS A 158 17.56 -11.98 3.64
CA LYS A 158 18.80 -12.74 3.62
C LYS A 158 19.43 -12.70 2.23
N ARG A 159 20.73 -13.06 2.16
CA ARG A 159 21.54 -12.99 0.94
C ARG A 159 20.84 -13.55 -0.30
N GLY A 160 20.98 -12.84 -1.41
CA GLY A 160 20.52 -13.28 -2.73
C GLY A 160 19.00 -13.35 -2.90
N ALA A 161 18.22 -12.80 -1.96
CA ALA A 161 16.76 -12.68 -2.16
C ALA A 161 16.48 -11.66 -3.27
N VAL A 162 15.44 -11.92 -4.06
CA VAL A 162 14.92 -11.00 -5.09
C VAL A 162 13.47 -10.69 -4.72
N VAL A 163 13.14 -9.40 -4.62
CA VAL A 163 11.80 -8.93 -4.21
C VAL A 163 11.37 -7.81 -5.16
N THR A 164 10.31 -8.06 -5.90
CA THR A 164 9.77 -7.13 -6.89
C THR A 164 8.27 -6.95 -6.72
N ASP A 165 7.77 -5.73 -6.98
CA ASP A 165 6.34 -5.35 -6.92
C ASP A 165 5.65 -5.78 -5.60
N CYS A 166 6.30 -5.59 -4.45
CA CYS A 166 5.89 -6.27 -3.21
C CYS A 166 5.76 -5.33 -2.00
N VAL A 167 4.80 -5.63 -1.14
CA VAL A 167 4.69 -5.02 0.18
C VAL A 167 5.02 -6.07 1.24
N VAL A 168 6.02 -5.78 2.09
CA VAL A 168 6.48 -6.69 3.15
C VAL A 168 6.21 -6.08 4.52
N GLY A 169 5.41 -6.77 5.32
CA GLY A 169 5.00 -6.40 6.67
C GLY A 169 6.16 -6.38 7.68
N ALA A 170 5.91 -5.75 8.81
CA ALA A 170 6.91 -5.55 9.86
C ALA A 170 7.43 -6.87 10.44
N ASN A 171 8.70 -6.88 10.86
CA ASN A 171 9.40 -8.04 11.45
C ASN A 171 9.47 -9.28 10.54
N ALA A 172 9.09 -9.19 9.26
CA ALA A 172 9.17 -10.32 8.36
C ALA A 172 10.62 -10.68 8.03
N THR A 173 10.85 -11.96 7.80
CA THR A 173 12.15 -12.49 7.36
C THR A 173 12.01 -13.21 6.03
N ILE A 174 12.73 -12.75 5.02
CA ILE A 174 12.80 -13.39 3.69
C ILE A 174 14.10 -14.18 3.60
N GLY A 175 13.99 -15.48 3.39
CA GLY A 175 15.10 -16.43 3.36
C GLY A 175 16.08 -16.21 2.22
N ALA A 176 17.25 -16.84 2.33
CA ALA A 176 18.28 -16.70 1.31
C ALA A 176 17.83 -17.26 -0.06
N ASN A 177 18.15 -16.55 -1.14
CA ASN A 177 17.80 -16.92 -2.51
C ASN A 177 16.29 -17.15 -2.72
N THR A 178 15.45 -16.55 -1.90
CA THR A 178 14.00 -16.52 -2.11
C THR A 178 13.67 -15.50 -3.17
N THR A 179 12.75 -15.85 -4.07
CA THR A 179 12.25 -14.95 -5.09
C THR A 179 10.78 -14.65 -4.82
N ILE A 180 10.46 -13.35 -4.75
CA ILE A 180 9.09 -12.85 -4.82
C ILE A 180 8.96 -12.24 -6.22
N GLU A 181 8.22 -12.93 -7.07
CA GLU A 181 8.11 -12.57 -8.49
C GLU A 181 7.11 -11.43 -8.65
N GLY A 182 7.55 -10.33 -9.29
CA GLY A 182 6.67 -9.28 -9.76
C GLY A 182 5.95 -9.67 -11.05
N GLY A 183 5.10 -8.76 -11.51
CA GLY A 183 4.45 -8.87 -12.81
C GLY A 183 2.93 -8.90 -12.75
N ALA A 184 2.32 -8.89 -13.95
CA ALA A 184 0.87 -8.84 -14.11
C ALA A 184 0.22 -10.18 -13.76
N THR A 185 -0.86 -10.11 -12.97
CA THR A 185 -1.63 -11.28 -12.53
C THR A 185 -3.06 -10.87 -12.19
N ASP A 186 -3.95 -11.86 -12.12
CA ASP A 186 -5.30 -11.66 -11.60
C ASP A 186 -5.32 -11.96 -10.09
N ILE A 187 -5.90 -11.06 -9.31
CA ILE A 187 -5.99 -11.19 -7.85
C ILE A 187 -7.45 -11.21 -7.41
N VAL A 188 -7.79 -12.15 -6.56
CA VAL A 188 -9.09 -12.20 -5.90
C VAL A 188 -8.95 -11.64 -4.49
N LEU A 189 -9.65 -10.54 -4.21
CA LEU A 189 -9.70 -9.91 -2.89
C LEU A 189 -11.15 -9.58 -2.56
N ASP A 190 -11.63 -10.03 -1.40
CA ASP A 190 -12.99 -9.79 -0.89
C ASP A 190 -14.09 -10.04 -1.95
N ASP A 191 -14.04 -11.23 -2.58
CA ASP A 191 -14.95 -11.69 -3.65
C ASP A 191 -14.92 -10.86 -4.96
N THR A 192 -13.97 -9.92 -5.07
CA THR A 192 -13.75 -9.14 -6.28
C THR A 192 -12.52 -9.63 -7.02
N VAL A 193 -12.64 -9.81 -8.34
CA VAL A 193 -11.52 -10.16 -9.22
C VAL A 193 -10.94 -8.88 -9.81
N TYR A 194 -9.67 -8.64 -9.54
CA TYR A 194 -8.88 -7.56 -10.12
C TYR A 194 -8.00 -8.14 -11.22
N HIS A 195 -8.17 -7.66 -12.44
CA HIS A 195 -7.45 -8.17 -13.61
C HIS A 195 -6.20 -7.35 -13.93
N ASP A 196 -5.17 -8.01 -14.49
CA ASP A 196 -3.94 -7.38 -14.97
C ASP A 196 -3.24 -6.49 -13.93
N VAL A 197 -3.28 -6.90 -12.65
CA VAL A 197 -2.61 -6.17 -11.56
C VAL A 197 -1.13 -6.51 -11.56
N SER A 198 -0.26 -5.49 -11.66
CA SER A 198 1.18 -5.67 -11.43
C SER A 198 1.44 -5.71 -9.93
N PHE A 199 1.65 -6.90 -9.38
CA PHE A 199 1.86 -7.11 -7.96
C PHE A 199 2.55 -8.44 -7.67
N GLY A 200 3.72 -8.40 -7.06
CA GLY A 200 4.45 -9.59 -6.62
C GLY A 200 3.78 -10.23 -5.42
N GLY A 201 3.46 -9.44 -4.39
CA GLY A 201 2.70 -9.96 -3.27
C GLY A 201 2.60 -9.05 -2.06
N LEU A 202 1.73 -9.46 -1.14
CA LEU A 202 1.61 -8.92 0.21
C LEU A 202 2.12 -9.98 1.20
N ILE A 203 3.19 -9.66 1.90
CA ILE A 203 3.72 -10.48 2.99
C ILE A 203 3.31 -9.83 4.31
N GLY A 204 2.56 -10.54 5.13
CA GLY A 204 2.08 -10.03 6.42
C GLY A 204 3.18 -9.85 7.46
N ASP A 205 2.82 -9.27 8.60
CA ASP A 205 3.75 -9.05 9.71
C ASP A 205 4.25 -10.38 10.31
N ASN A 206 5.49 -10.39 10.80
CA ASN A 206 6.12 -11.53 11.44
C ASN A 206 6.21 -12.81 10.57
N VAL A 207 6.02 -12.70 9.26
CA VAL A 207 6.12 -13.85 8.35
C VAL A 207 7.57 -14.31 8.25
N SER A 208 7.77 -15.64 8.27
CA SER A 208 9.06 -16.24 8.04
C SER A 208 9.05 -17.06 6.74
N VAL A 209 9.79 -16.59 5.74
CA VAL A 209 9.98 -17.33 4.47
C VAL A 209 11.33 -18.02 4.48
N GLY A 210 11.32 -19.34 4.25
CA GLY A 210 12.52 -20.18 4.16
C GLY A 210 13.34 -19.87 2.90
N GLY A 211 14.59 -20.32 2.88
CA GLY A 211 15.46 -20.10 1.72
C GLY A 211 15.03 -20.87 0.47
N ASN A 212 15.38 -20.35 -0.71
CA ASN A 212 15.03 -20.89 -2.03
C ASN A 212 13.52 -21.11 -2.23
N ALA A 213 12.67 -20.38 -1.52
CA ALA A 213 11.25 -20.36 -1.78
C ALA A 213 10.95 -19.44 -3.00
N THR A 214 9.85 -19.74 -3.68
CA THR A 214 9.32 -18.89 -4.76
C THR A 214 7.91 -18.45 -4.38
N ILE A 215 7.68 -17.17 -4.36
CA ILE A 215 6.37 -16.56 -4.15
C ILE A 215 5.90 -16.03 -5.50
N ALA A 216 4.82 -16.61 -6.01
CA ALA A 216 4.26 -16.25 -7.30
C ALA A 216 3.57 -14.88 -7.27
N PRO A 217 3.43 -14.18 -8.42
CA PRO A 217 2.73 -12.90 -8.50
C PRO A 217 1.32 -12.95 -7.89
N GLY A 218 0.93 -11.88 -7.21
CA GLY A 218 -0.38 -11.73 -6.58
C GLY A 218 -0.59 -12.54 -5.30
N THR A 219 0.45 -13.16 -4.76
CA THR A 219 0.35 -13.96 -3.53
C THR A 219 0.13 -13.06 -2.31
N ILE A 220 -0.82 -13.45 -1.46
CA ILE A 220 -1.10 -12.77 -0.19
C ILE A 220 -0.81 -13.75 0.94
N ILE A 221 0.16 -13.44 1.79
CA ILE A 221 0.54 -14.25 2.95
C ILE A 221 0.15 -13.51 4.23
N GLY A 222 -0.72 -14.13 5.02
CA GLY A 222 -1.21 -13.59 6.28
C GLY A 222 -0.13 -13.52 7.37
N THR A 223 -0.41 -12.73 8.39
CA THR A 223 0.48 -12.46 9.53
C THR A 223 0.89 -13.76 10.26
N ASN A 224 2.13 -13.81 10.77
CA ASN A 224 2.73 -14.93 11.49
C ASN A 224 2.86 -16.25 10.67
N ALA A 225 2.59 -16.25 9.38
CA ALA A 225 2.73 -17.46 8.58
C ALA A 225 4.21 -17.87 8.42
N THR A 226 4.43 -19.16 8.26
CA THR A 226 5.76 -19.73 8.02
C THR A 226 5.76 -20.49 6.70
N ILE A 227 6.65 -20.11 5.79
CA ILE A 227 6.86 -20.76 4.50
C ILE A 227 8.16 -21.56 4.56
N GLY A 228 8.09 -22.85 4.31
CA GLY A 228 9.23 -23.76 4.33
C GLY A 228 10.23 -23.47 3.19
N SER A 229 11.48 -23.90 3.39
CA SER A 229 12.53 -23.75 2.38
C SER A 229 12.19 -24.52 1.11
N GLY A 230 12.43 -23.90 -0.05
CA GLY A 230 12.16 -24.47 -1.37
C GLY A 230 10.67 -24.65 -1.70
N ALA A 231 9.77 -24.04 -0.94
CA ALA A 231 8.35 -24.07 -1.25
C ALA A 231 8.04 -23.13 -2.44
N TYR A 232 7.08 -23.54 -3.27
CA TYR A 232 6.41 -22.68 -4.23
C TYR A 232 5.04 -22.28 -3.66
N VAL A 233 4.77 -20.99 -3.59
CA VAL A 233 3.55 -20.47 -2.97
C VAL A 233 2.83 -19.53 -3.94
N SER A 234 1.51 -19.72 -4.07
CA SER A 234 0.63 -18.88 -4.88
C SER A 234 -0.73 -18.70 -4.22
N GLY A 235 -1.41 -17.60 -4.55
CA GLY A 235 -2.74 -17.29 -4.04
C GLY A 235 -2.70 -16.81 -2.58
N ARG A 236 -3.70 -17.20 -1.78
CA ARG A 236 -3.84 -16.71 -0.40
C ARG A 236 -3.40 -17.78 0.61
N ILE A 237 -2.56 -17.37 1.52
CA ILE A 237 -2.13 -18.14 2.70
C ILE A 237 -2.66 -17.44 3.93
N ASP A 238 -3.43 -18.13 4.75
CA ASP A 238 -4.03 -17.57 5.97
C ASP A 238 -2.97 -17.26 7.03
N SER A 239 -3.32 -16.37 7.96
CA SER A 239 -2.48 -16.06 9.12
C SER A 239 -2.20 -17.30 9.95
N ASP A 240 -1.05 -17.32 10.64
CA ASP A 240 -0.58 -18.41 11.51
C ASP A 240 -0.40 -19.76 10.79
N SER A 241 -0.41 -19.78 9.46
CA SER A 241 -0.28 -21.00 8.66
C SER A 241 1.17 -21.47 8.53
N HIS A 242 1.32 -22.80 8.38
CA HIS A 242 2.59 -23.42 8.06
C HIS A 242 2.53 -24.11 6.71
N VAL A 243 3.26 -23.58 5.72
CA VAL A 243 3.38 -24.18 4.38
C VAL A 243 4.72 -24.88 4.28
N GLN A 244 4.71 -26.18 4.02
CA GLN A 244 5.90 -26.98 3.78
C GLN A 244 6.02 -27.30 2.29
N ARG A 245 7.25 -27.62 1.86
CA ARG A 245 7.48 -28.15 0.52
C ARG A 245 6.77 -29.50 0.39
N GLY A 246 5.84 -29.60 -0.57
CA GLY A 246 5.21 -30.84 -0.95
C GLY A 246 6.17 -31.74 -1.76
#